data_9aaf4773d4cc73e6733cdb4ac7dbba91
#
_entry.id   9aaf4773d4cc73e6733cdb4ac7dbba91
#
_cell.length_a   1.000
_cell.length_b   1.000
_cell.length_c   1.000
_cell.angle_alpha   90.00
_cell.angle_beta   90.00
_cell.angle_gamma   90.00
#
_symmetry.space_group_name_H-M   'P 1'
#
loop_
_entity.id
_entity.type
_entity.pdbx_description
1 polymer ?
#
loop_
_entity_poly.entity_id
_entity_poly.type
_entity_poly.pdbx_seq_one_letter_code
_entity_poly.pdbx_strand_id
1 'polypeptide(L)'
;MNDVTNHRTQLGANEQSKALTYERQDDRSNERTNVRYNHITKEEMKETKFIAFSTQKGGAGKTTLTVLTASYLHYVRGLNVGVVDCDFPQFSIVDMRKRDFENIKGNEQLCKQAFEQCKRLNKKSYPIKDSRPEDAIDTGKEMAQDYDLDIVFFDLPGTLNNPEVLKVVSQMDYVFCPIIADKVVMESSLVFARLVNESLIIPGNGRIKGLHFVWNMVDGREKTRLYEVYDKIIAELGMDVLETVIPNSMRFRKEGDDKELRPLFRSTVFPPDKTLIRGSNIRELTDEVLGIIKV
;
A
#
# COMPACT_ATOMS: atom_id res chain seq x y z
N MET A 1 -58.61 -8.55 -38.53
CA MET A 1 -59.08 -7.70 -39.62
C MET A 1 -58.96 -6.28 -39.14
N ASN A 2 -58.03 -5.53 -39.80
CA ASN A 2 -57.95 -4.07 -39.88
C ASN A 2 -57.83 -3.32 -38.56
N ASP A 3 -56.99 -2.50 -38.31
CA ASP A 3 -56.11 -1.56 -38.96
C ASP A 3 -55.58 -0.64 -37.88
N VAL A 4 -54.31 -0.67 -37.54
CA VAL A 4 -53.64 0.39 -36.74
C VAL A 4 -52.22 0.53 -37.29
N THR A 5 -52.07 1.24 -38.36
CA THR A 5 -50.84 1.82 -38.80
C THR A 5 -51.05 3.31 -39.12
N ASN A 6 -50.10 4.12 -38.71
CA ASN A 6 -49.99 5.58 -38.90
C ASN A 6 -50.31 6.48 -37.72
N HIS A 7 -49.36 6.63 -36.82
CA HIS A 7 -49.11 7.93 -36.13
C HIS A 7 -47.71 7.93 -35.49
N ARG A 8 -46.66 7.84 -36.31
CA ARG A 8 -45.29 8.01 -35.85
C ARG A 8 -44.34 8.51 -36.95
N THR A 9 -44.64 9.67 -37.50
CA THR A 9 -43.71 10.34 -38.44
C THR A 9 -44.04 11.83 -38.60
N GLN A 10 -44.05 12.60 -37.53
CA GLN A 10 -44.04 14.07 -37.65
C GLN A 10 -43.47 14.85 -36.43
N LEU A 11 -42.78 14.18 -35.50
CA LEU A 11 -42.13 14.87 -34.37
C LEU A 11 -40.57 14.88 -34.41
N GLY A 12 -39.99 14.31 -35.48
CA GLY A 12 -38.52 14.19 -35.57
C GLY A 12 -37.81 15.30 -36.37
N ALA A 13 -38.52 16.24 -36.99
CA ALA A 13 -37.91 17.22 -37.90
C ALA A 13 -37.69 18.62 -37.30
N ASN A 14 -38.24 18.90 -36.10
CA ASN A 14 -38.17 20.23 -35.51
C ASN A 14 -37.16 20.42 -34.40
N GLU A 15 -36.54 19.35 -33.91
CA GLU A 15 -35.48 19.44 -32.89
C GLU A 15 -34.04 19.46 -33.48
N GLN A 16 -33.85 18.92 -34.69
CA GLN A 16 -32.54 19.00 -35.37
C GLN A 16 -32.25 20.37 -36.00
N SER A 17 -33.27 21.20 -36.24
CA SER A 17 -33.10 22.57 -36.77
C SER A 17 -32.75 23.59 -35.72
N LYS A 18 -32.95 23.32 -34.43
CA LYS A 18 -32.55 24.21 -33.31
C LYS A 18 -31.16 23.94 -32.75
N ALA A 19 -30.59 22.76 -33.03
CA ALA A 19 -29.22 22.44 -32.60
C ALA A 19 -28.13 22.97 -33.51
N LEU A 20 -28.47 23.34 -34.78
CA LEU A 20 -27.52 23.79 -35.78
C LEU A 20 -27.34 25.34 -35.85
N THR A 21 -28.03 26.08 -34.98
CA THR A 21 -27.91 27.55 -34.95
C THR A 21 -27.13 28.07 -33.75
N TYR A 22 -26.64 27.21 -32.84
CA TYR A 22 -25.80 27.60 -31.69
C TYR A 22 -24.32 27.28 -31.87
N GLU A 23 -23.89 26.69 -32.98
CA GLU A 23 -22.49 26.29 -33.22
C GLU A 23 -21.65 27.26 -34.06
N ARG A 24 -22.05 28.51 -34.20
CA ARG A 24 -21.27 29.50 -35.03
C ARG A 24 -20.99 30.86 -34.36
N GLN A 25 -20.90 30.92 -33.07
CA GLN A 25 -20.29 32.08 -32.39
C GLN A 25 -19.62 31.58 -31.13
N ASP A 26 -18.29 31.50 -31.11
CA ASP A 26 -17.33 31.42 -30.01
C ASP A 26 -16.23 30.35 -30.17
N ASP A 27 -15.66 30.26 -31.38
CA ASP A 27 -14.52 29.33 -31.58
C ASP A 27 -13.15 29.92 -31.20
N ARG A 28 -13.09 31.16 -30.69
CA ARG A 28 -11.80 31.78 -30.30
C ARG A 28 -11.59 32.04 -28.81
N SER A 29 -12.63 31.93 -27.99
CA SER A 29 -12.51 32.05 -26.52
C SER A 29 -12.39 30.68 -25.82
N ASN A 30 -12.91 29.61 -26.43
CA ASN A 30 -12.86 28.28 -25.86
C ASN A 30 -11.50 27.57 -26.03
N GLU A 31 -10.71 27.87 -27.03
CA GLU A 31 -9.36 27.30 -27.15
C GLU A 31 -8.40 27.82 -26.07
N ARG A 32 -8.48 29.07 -25.67
CA ARG A 32 -7.62 29.63 -24.61
C ARG A 32 -8.04 29.20 -23.21
N THR A 33 -9.31 28.93 -22.96
CA THR A 33 -9.82 28.43 -21.69
C THR A 33 -9.61 26.90 -21.56
N ASN A 34 -9.81 26.13 -22.62
CA ASN A 34 -9.54 24.69 -22.60
C ASN A 34 -8.04 24.37 -22.51
N VAL A 35 -7.16 25.16 -23.14
CA VAL A 35 -5.71 25.02 -22.98
C VAL A 35 -5.28 25.34 -21.54
N ARG A 36 -5.91 26.34 -20.89
CA ARG A 36 -5.62 26.65 -19.47
C ARG A 36 -6.19 25.61 -18.50
N TYR A 37 -7.38 25.07 -18.75
CA TYR A 37 -7.95 23.98 -17.93
C TYR A 37 -7.18 22.67 -18.09
N ASN A 38 -6.76 22.32 -19.31
CA ASN A 38 -5.96 21.11 -19.55
C ASN A 38 -4.52 21.23 -19.02
N HIS A 39 -3.95 22.43 -18.87
CA HIS A 39 -2.65 22.63 -18.23
C HIS A 39 -2.74 22.57 -16.70
N ILE A 40 -3.82 23.07 -16.10
CA ILE A 40 -4.00 23.05 -14.63
C ILE A 40 -4.32 21.62 -14.13
N THR A 41 -5.04 20.80 -14.92
CA THR A 41 -5.40 19.42 -14.53
C THR A 41 -4.28 18.41 -14.74
N LYS A 42 -3.18 18.75 -15.42
CA LYS A 42 -2.06 17.82 -15.63
C LYS A 42 -0.90 17.99 -14.64
N GLU A 43 -0.84 19.12 -13.93
CA GLU A 43 0.25 19.41 -13.00
C GLU A 43 -0.01 19.06 -11.53
N GLU A 44 -1.25 18.63 -11.15
CA GLU A 44 -1.62 18.35 -9.75
C GLU A 44 -2.28 16.98 -9.51
N MET A 45 -2.18 16.03 -10.43
CA MET A 45 -2.62 14.68 -10.09
C MET A 45 -1.54 14.03 -9.22
N LYS A 46 -1.75 14.06 -7.90
CA LYS A 46 -0.99 13.34 -6.89
C LYS A 46 -0.84 11.89 -7.31
N GLU A 47 0.38 11.48 -7.61
CA GLU A 47 0.65 10.10 -8.00
C GLU A 47 0.65 9.19 -6.77
N THR A 48 -0.38 8.34 -6.64
CA THR A 48 -0.41 7.31 -5.60
C THR A 48 0.76 6.35 -5.75
N LYS A 49 1.52 6.11 -4.68
CA LYS A 49 2.62 5.15 -4.66
C LYS A 49 2.14 3.76 -4.28
N PHE A 50 2.49 2.78 -5.09
CA PHE A 50 2.23 1.36 -4.85
C PHE A 50 3.49 0.73 -4.29
N ILE A 51 3.43 0.22 -3.06
CA ILE A 51 4.60 -0.35 -2.39
C ILE A 51 4.26 -1.68 -1.70
N ALA A 52 5.27 -2.54 -1.53
CA ALA A 52 5.11 -3.80 -0.83
C ALA A 52 6.32 -4.09 0.08
N PHE A 53 6.05 -4.66 1.26
CA PHE A 53 7.05 -5.44 1.96
C PHE A 53 6.97 -6.87 1.44
N SER A 54 7.97 -7.30 0.64
CA SER A 54 7.91 -8.60 -0.03
C SER A 54 9.24 -9.35 0.01
N THR A 55 9.16 -10.66 0.23
CA THR A 55 10.27 -11.61 0.16
C THR A 55 9.71 -12.99 -0.11
N GLN A 56 10.51 -13.88 -0.69
CA GLN A 56 10.09 -15.23 -1.08
C GLN A 56 9.77 -16.13 0.13
N LYS A 57 10.25 -15.79 1.32
CA LYS A 57 10.11 -16.66 2.51
C LYS A 57 8.99 -16.18 3.44
N GLY A 58 8.25 -17.13 4.00
CA GLY A 58 7.33 -16.88 5.10
C GLY A 58 8.06 -16.55 6.40
N GLY A 59 7.42 -15.81 7.30
CA GLY A 59 7.96 -15.50 8.63
C GLY A 59 8.94 -14.33 8.71
N ALA A 60 9.33 -13.73 7.60
CA ALA A 60 10.25 -12.58 7.59
C ALA A 60 9.63 -11.24 8.06
N GLY A 61 8.34 -11.23 8.41
CA GLY A 61 7.67 -10.06 8.97
C GLY A 61 6.97 -9.14 7.98
N LYS A 62 6.74 -9.54 6.73
CA LYS A 62 6.05 -8.75 5.69
C LYS A 62 4.78 -8.09 6.19
N THR A 63 3.78 -8.88 6.54
CA THR A 63 2.47 -8.42 7.05
C THR A 63 2.61 -7.52 8.29
N THR A 64 3.53 -7.86 9.20
CA THR A 64 3.77 -7.03 10.41
C THR A 64 4.29 -5.65 10.05
N LEU A 65 5.28 -5.55 9.16
CA LEU A 65 5.83 -4.28 8.72
C LEU A 65 4.82 -3.50 7.89
N THR A 66 4.04 -4.16 7.03
CA THR A 66 2.94 -3.54 6.26
C THR A 66 1.95 -2.86 7.20
N VAL A 67 1.41 -3.59 8.20
CA VAL A 67 0.42 -3.03 9.13
C VAL A 67 1.00 -1.90 9.97
N LEU A 68 2.20 -2.07 10.52
CA LEU A 68 2.82 -1.05 11.39
C LEU A 68 3.13 0.23 10.62
N THR A 69 3.71 0.10 9.42
CA THR A 69 4.04 1.25 8.57
C THR A 69 2.77 1.94 8.08
N ALA A 70 1.77 1.19 7.59
CA ALA A 70 0.48 1.74 7.16
C ALA A 70 -0.23 2.49 8.28
N SER A 71 -0.32 1.88 9.48
CA SER A 71 -0.96 2.50 10.63
C SER A 71 -0.21 3.74 11.12
N TYR A 72 1.11 3.71 11.13
CA TYR A 72 1.92 4.88 11.52
C TYR A 72 1.76 6.03 10.50
N LEU A 73 1.84 5.73 9.21
CA LEU A 73 1.67 6.73 8.15
C LEU A 73 0.28 7.36 8.20
N HIS A 74 -0.76 6.55 8.35
CA HIS A 74 -2.14 7.02 8.32
C HIS A 74 -2.50 7.82 9.58
N TYR A 75 -2.23 7.28 10.78
CA TYR A 75 -2.71 7.87 12.03
C TYR A 75 -1.74 8.86 12.67
N VAL A 76 -0.44 8.79 12.34
CA VAL A 76 0.58 9.66 12.93
C VAL A 76 1.10 10.68 11.94
N ARG A 77 1.40 10.26 10.70
CA ARG A 77 1.93 11.16 9.65
C ARG A 77 0.82 11.87 8.85
N GLY A 78 -0.42 11.40 8.97
CA GLY A 78 -1.59 12.04 8.35
C GLY A 78 -1.79 11.72 6.88
N LEU A 79 -1.02 10.80 6.29
CA LEU A 79 -1.17 10.39 4.89
C LEU A 79 -2.44 9.55 4.69
N ASN A 80 -3.00 9.60 3.48
CA ASN A 80 -4.09 8.73 3.07
C ASN A 80 -3.50 7.40 2.57
N VAL A 81 -3.67 6.35 3.37
CA VAL A 81 -3.08 5.04 3.10
C VAL A 81 -4.18 4.01 2.84
N GLY A 82 -3.94 3.07 1.95
CA GLY A 82 -4.75 1.88 1.75
C GLY A 82 -3.91 0.61 1.80
N VAL A 83 -4.56 -0.53 2.00
CA VAL A 83 -3.90 -1.84 1.97
C VAL A 83 -4.72 -2.80 1.11
N VAL A 84 -4.06 -3.47 0.17
CA VAL A 84 -4.59 -4.63 -0.57
C VAL A 84 -3.94 -5.88 0.02
N ASP A 85 -4.76 -6.73 0.65
CA ASP A 85 -4.34 -8.00 1.23
C ASP A 85 -4.44 -9.09 0.16
N CYS A 86 -3.28 -9.50 -0.37
CA CYS A 86 -3.18 -10.48 -1.46
C CYS A 86 -2.70 -11.86 -0.98
N ASP A 87 -2.55 -12.07 0.33
CA ASP A 87 -2.07 -13.35 0.89
C ASP A 87 -3.20 -14.39 0.93
N PHE A 88 -3.73 -14.70 -0.25
CA PHE A 88 -4.77 -15.72 -0.43
C PHE A 88 -4.24 -17.13 -0.09
N PRO A 89 -5.00 -17.97 0.62
CA PRO A 89 -6.36 -17.76 1.15
C PRO A 89 -6.40 -17.18 2.57
N GLN A 90 -5.27 -16.76 3.14
CA GLN A 90 -5.15 -16.44 4.57
C GLN A 90 -5.73 -15.06 4.91
N PHE A 91 -5.56 -14.05 4.04
CA PHE A 91 -6.06 -12.68 4.24
C PHE A 91 -5.87 -12.16 5.67
N SER A 92 -4.64 -12.25 6.18
CA SER A 92 -4.33 -12.02 7.59
C SER A 92 -4.56 -10.58 8.06
N ILE A 93 -4.45 -9.58 7.16
CA ILE A 93 -4.71 -8.17 7.49
C ILE A 93 -6.22 -7.89 7.55
N VAL A 94 -7.00 -8.48 6.65
CA VAL A 94 -8.46 -8.39 6.68
C VAL A 94 -9.00 -9.01 7.96
N ASP A 95 -8.49 -10.18 8.36
CA ASP A 95 -8.91 -10.83 9.60
C ASP A 95 -8.45 -10.06 10.85
N MET A 96 -7.27 -9.44 10.81
CA MET A 96 -6.83 -8.51 11.85
C MET A 96 -7.80 -7.33 11.99
N ARG A 97 -8.27 -6.74 10.89
CA ARG A 97 -9.26 -5.66 10.91
C ARG A 97 -10.58 -6.09 11.54
N LYS A 98 -11.06 -7.30 11.23
CA LYS A 98 -12.27 -7.86 11.84
C LYS A 98 -12.11 -7.98 13.35
N ARG A 99 -10.99 -8.58 13.81
CA ARG A 99 -10.68 -8.72 15.25
C ARG A 99 -10.57 -7.36 15.94
N ASP A 100 -9.89 -6.39 15.33
CA ASP A 100 -9.76 -5.03 15.89
C ASP A 100 -11.15 -4.40 16.10
N PHE A 101 -12.06 -4.54 15.14
CA PHE A 101 -13.42 -4.01 15.28
C PHE A 101 -14.25 -4.78 16.32
N GLU A 102 -14.15 -6.09 16.42
CA GLU A 102 -14.82 -6.85 17.47
C GLU A 102 -14.33 -6.45 18.87
N ASN A 103 -13.01 -6.26 19.03
CA ASN A 103 -12.44 -5.77 20.28
C ASN A 103 -12.95 -4.36 20.63
N ILE A 104 -13.06 -3.47 19.64
CA ILE A 104 -13.61 -2.13 19.85
C ILE A 104 -15.08 -2.19 20.25
N LYS A 105 -15.90 -3.00 19.58
CA LYS A 105 -17.32 -3.18 19.92
C LYS A 105 -17.52 -3.77 21.32
N GLY A 106 -16.66 -4.68 21.72
CA GLY A 106 -16.70 -5.35 23.03
C GLY A 106 -16.15 -4.50 24.20
N ASN A 107 -15.54 -3.33 23.92
CA ASN A 107 -14.86 -2.54 24.93
C ASN A 107 -15.17 -1.05 24.78
N GLU A 108 -15.93 -0.50 25.74
CA GLU A 108 -16.38 0.90 25.73
C GLU A 108 -15.21 1.91 25.69
N GLN A 109 -14.11 1.61 26.38
CA GLN A 109 -12.93 2.48 26.39
C GLN A 109 -12.23 2.51 25.02
N LEU A 110 -12.07 1.36 24.37
CA LEU A 110 -11.52 1.29 23.00
C LEU A 110 -12.45 1.97 21.99
N CYS A 111 -13.77 1.81 22.15
CA CYS A 111 -14.75 2.49 21.31
C CYS A 111 -14.62 4.02 21.44
N LYS A 112 -14.52 4.54 22.66
CA LYS A 112 -14.29 5.97 22.92
C LYS A 112 -12.96 6.45 22.32
N GLN A 113 -11.88 5.71 22.51
CA GLN A 113 -10.56 6.03 21.92
C GLN A 113 -10.61 6.08 20.40
N ALA A 114 -11.26 5.11 19.74
CA ALA A 114 -11.41 5.09 18.29
C ALA A 114 -12.22 6.29 17.79
N PHE A 115 -13.32 6.62 18.46
CA PHE A 115 -14.13 7.78 18.14
C PHE A 115 -13.35 9.10 18.28
N GLU A 116 -12.66 9.30 19.39
CA GLU A 116 -11.84 10.49 19.65
C GLU A 116 -10.70 10.61 18.63
N GLN A 117 -10.07 9.49 18.26
CA GLN A 117 -9.05 9.45 17.21
C GLN A 117 -9.61 9.90 15.87
N CYS A 118 -10.74 9.32 15.43
CA CYS A 118 -11.39 9.69 14.17
C CYS A 118 -11.76 11.19 14.16
N LYS A 119 -12.31 11.70 15.25
CA LYS A 119 -12.66 13.12 15.41
C LYS A 119 -11.44 14.03 15.34
N ARG A 120 -10.37 13.68 16.05
CA ARG A 120 -9.13 14.47 16.10
C ARG A 120 -8.42 14.52 14.74
N LEU A 121 -8.38 13.40 14.03
CA LEU A 121 -7.70 13.28 12.74
C LEU A 121 -8.59 13.72 11.58
N ASN A 122 -9.89 13.87 11.80
CA ASN A 122 -10.90 14.04 10.76
C ASN A 122 -10.80 12.94 9.68
N LYS A 123 -10.46 11.73 10.09
CA LYS A 123 -10.23 10.58 9.22
C LYS A 123 -10.88 9.33 9.79
N LYS A 124 -11.37 8.46 8.88
CA LYS A 124 -11.75 7.08 9.20
C LYS A 124 -10.52 6.18 9.24
N SER A 125 -10.70 4.92 9.65
CA SER A 125 -9.66 3.90 9.48
C SER A 125 -9.34 3.74 7.99
N TYR A 126 -8.06 3.53 7.67
CA TYR A 126 -7.65 3.34 6.28
C TYR A 126 -8.35 2.13 5.63
N PRO A 127 -8.69 2.20 4.34
CA PRO A 127 -9.34 1.10 3.65
C PRO A 127 -8.42 -0.12 3.53
N ILE A 128 -9.01 -1.30 3.69
CA ILE A 128 -8.36 -2.59 3.43
C ILE A 128 -9.31 -3.39 2.55
N LYS A 129 -8.82 -3.92 1.44
CA LYS A 129 -9.53 -4.86 0.57
C LYS A 129 -8.70 -6.13 0.42
N ASP A 130 -9.36 -7.28 0.46
CA ASP A 130 -8.77 -8.54 -0.01
C ASP A 130 -8.80 -8.60 -1.53
N SER A 131 -7.80 -9.26 -2.10
CA SER A 131 -7.74 -9.49 -3.53
C SER A 131 -6.91 -10.73 -3.85
N ARG A 132 -7.25 -11.41 -4.93
CA ARG A 132 -6.32 -12.37 -5.52
C ARG A 132 -5.21 -11.63 -6.25
N PRO A 133 -4.03 -12.24 -6.43
CA PRO A 133 -2.94 -11.59 -7.15
C PRO A 133 -3.32 -11.10 -8.56
N GLU A 134 -4.21 -11.83 -9.26
CA GLU A 134 -4.67 -11.50 -10.61
C GLU A 134 -5.36 -10.13 -10.68
N ASP A 135 -6.14 -9.79 -9.64
CA ASP A 135 -6.99 -8.58 -9.57
C ASP A 135 -6.38 -7.48 -8.69
N ALA A 136 -5.25 -7.76 -8.03
CA ALA A 136 -4.69 -6.91 -6.98
C ALA A 136 -4.39 -5.47 -7.45
N ILE A 137 -3.84 -5.33 -8.65
CA ILE A 137 -3.47 -4.02 -9.21
C ILE A 137 -4.69 -3.16 -9.50
N ASP A 138 -5.73 -3.76 -10.06
CA ASP A 138 -6.96 -3.02 -10.39
C ASP A 138 -7.70 -2.66 -9.10
N THR A 139 -7.76 -3.58 -8.12
CA THR A 139 -8.24 -3.28 -6.76
C THR A 139 -7.49 -2.10 -6.13
N GLY A 140 -6.16 -2.07 -6.25
CA GLY A 140 -5.33 -0.98 -5.74
C GLY A 140 -5.59 0.36 -6.42
N LYS A 141 -5.78 0.37 -7.76
CA LYS A 141 -6.11 1.58 -8.53
C LYS A 141 -7.49 2.13 -8.17
N GLU A 142 -8.50 1.26 -8.09
CA GLU A 142 -9.84 1.65 -7.65
C GLU A 142 -9.80 2.27 -6.26
N MET A 143 -9.12 1.60 -5.30
CA MET A 143 -8.97 2.15 -3.95
C MET A 143 -8.25 3.50 -3.94
N ALA A 144 -7.21 3.66 -4.77
CA ALA A 144 -6.47 4.91 -4.86
C ALA A 144 -7.36 6.07 -5.29
N GLN A 145 -8.26 5.85 -6.25
CA GLN A 145 -9.21 6.83 -6.74
C GLN A 145 -10.35 7.10 -5.75
N ASP A 146 -10.97 6.03 -5.22
CA ASP A 146 -12.14 6.12 -4.32
C ASP A 146 -11.83 6.85 -3.00
N TYR A 147 -10.60 6.73 -2.51
CA TYR A 147 -10.19 7.25 -1.20
C TYR A 147 -9.09 8.32 -1.27
N ASP A 148 -8.73 8.80 -2.45
CA ASP A 148 -7.65 9.80 -2.66
C ASP A 148 -6.38 9.42 -1.90
N LEU A 149 -5.85 8.22 -2.17
CA LEU A 149 -4.74 7.65 -1.42
C LEU A 149 -3.38 8.21 -1.87
N ASP A 150 -2.51 8.49 -0.91
CA ASP A 150 -1.09 8.78 -1.12
C ASP A 150 -0.30 7.50 -1.43
N ILE A 151 -0.62 6.44 -0.68
CA ILE A 151 0.10 5.17 -0.70
C ILE A 151 -0.89 4.01 -0.63
N VAL A 152 -0.67 3.00 -1.47
CA VAL A 152 -1.30 1.69 -1.36
C VAL A 152 -0.22 0.66 -1.07
N PHE A 153 -0.36 -0.02 0.05
CA PHE A 153 0.45 -1.19 0.40
C PHE A 153 -0.18 -2.46 -0.16
N PHE A 154 0.67 -3.36 -0.67
CA PHE A 154 0.26 -4.70 -1.09
C PHE A 154 0.92 -5.72 -0.18
N ASP A 155 0.12 -6.51 0.55
CA ASP A 155 0.63 -7.64 1.35
C ASP A 155 0.58 -8.90 0.49
N LEU A 156 1.74 -9.32 0.01
CA LEU A 156 1.88 -10.39 -0.97
C LEU A 156 2.23 -11.72 -0.30
N PRO A 157 1.77 -12.86 -0.86
CA PRO A 157 2.15 -14.18 -0.37
C PRO A 157 3.68 -14.38 -0.45
N GLY A 158 4.20 -15.21 0.46
CA GLY A 158 5.63 -15.51 0.54
C GLY A 158 6.13 -16.50 -0.51
N THR A 159 5.49 -16.57 -1.68
CA THR A 159 5.88 -17.49 -2.76
C THR A 159 5.92 -16.76 -4.09
N LEU A 160 7.02 -16.90 -4.82
CA LEU A 160 7.18 -16.38 -6.19
C LEU A 160 6.91 -17.43 -7.26
N ASN A 161 6.56 -18.66 -6.88
CA ASN A 161 6.22 -19.70 -7.84
C ASN A 161 4.92 -19.41 -8.59
N ASN A 162 4.23 -18.33 -8.21
CA ASN A 162 3.06 -17.84 -8.91
C ASN A 162 3.46 -16.65 -9.82
N PRO A 163 3.38 -16.78 -11.16
CA PRO A 163 3.69 -15.69 -12.09
C PRO A 163 2.87 -14.42 -11.85
N GLU A 164 1.64 -14.55 -11.34
CA GLU A 164 0.78 -13.41 -11.04
C GLU A 164 1.35 -12.55 -9.90
N VAL A 165 1.99 -13.16 -8.90
CA VAL A 165 2.69 -12.41 -7.84
C VAL A 165 3.84 -11.58 -8.41
N LEU A 166 4.62 -12.14 -9.33
CA LEU A 166 5.70 -11.40 -10.00
C LEU A 166 5.16 -10.25 -10.85
N LYS A 167 4.01 -10.47 -11.51
CA LYS A 167 3.30 -9.42 -12.25
C LYS A 167 2.84 -8.28 -11.32
N VAL A 168 2.31 -8.60 -10.13
CA VAL A 168 1.99 -7.58 -9.12
C VAL A 168 3.25 -6.83 -8.70
N VAL A 169 4.34 -7.54 -8.40
CA VAL A 169 5.63 -6.91 -8.03
C VAL A 169 6.12 -5.96 -9.12
N SER A 170 5.98 -6.30 -10.40
CA SER A 170 6.38 -5.42 -11.51
C SER A 170 5.61 -4.10 -11.58
N GLN A 171 4.44 -4.03 -10.95
CA GLN A 171 3.59 -2.84 -10.90
C GLN A 171 3.73 -2.03 -9.61
N MET A 172 4.57 -2.47 -8.67
CA MET A 172 4.94 -1.65 -7.51
C MET A 172 5.86 -0.50 -7.93
N ASP A 173 5.82 0.63 -7.24
CA ASP A 173 6.86 1.66 -7.37
C ASP A 173 8.13 1.22 -6.66
N TYR A 174 8.00 0.65 -5.45
CA TYR A 174 9.11 0.17 -4.65
C TYR A 174 8.75 -1.11 -3.89
N VAL A 175 9.74 -1.96 -3.72
CA VAL A 175 9.65 -3.16 -2.88
C VAL A 175 10.68 -3.05 -1.76
N PHE A 176 10.24 -3.24 -0.52
CA PHE A 176 11.09 -3.37 0.66
C PHE A 176 11.15 -4.84 1.04
N CYS A 177 12.36 -5.42 1.01
CA CYS A 177 12.57 -6.85 1.23
C CYS A 177 13.07 -7.10 2.66
N PRO A 178 12.20 -7.52 3.61
CA PRO A 178 12.65 -7.84 4.95
C PRO A 178 13.51 -9.10 4.96
N ILE A 179 14.69 -9.00 5.56
CA ILE A 179 15.66 -10.08 5.72
C ILE A 179 15.96 -10.32 7.20
N ILE A 180 16.28 -11.55 7.54
CA ILE A 180 16.68 -11.96 8.88
C ILE A 180 18.02 -12.69 8.83
N ALA A 181 18.74 -12.73 9.94
CA ALA A 181 20.04 -13.39 10.06
C ALA A 181 19.91 -14.94 10.08
N ASP A 182 19.21 -15.48 9.09
CA ASP A 182 19.05 -16.91 8.85
C ASP A 182 19.51 -17.22 7.42
N LYS A 183 20.43 -18.20 7.29
CA LYS A 183 21.03 -18.54 6.00
C LYS A 183 20.00 -18.87 4.92
N VAL A 184 18.96 -19.65 5.26
CA VAL A 184 17.94 -20.09 4.29
C VAL A 184 17.07 -18.92 3.84
N VAL A 185 16.73 -18.03 4.78
CA VAL A 185 15.96 -16.81 4.47
C VAL A 185 16.80 -15.86 3.62
N MET A 186 18.08 -15.67 3.95
CA MET A 186 18.99 -14.83 3.17
C MET A 186 19.17 -15.33 1.75
N GLU A 187 19.49 -16.62 1.56
CA GLU A 187 19.64 -17.21 0.23
C GLU A 187 18.39 -17.02 -0.63
N SER A 188 17.20 -17.29 -0.07
CA SER A 188 15.93 -17.12 -0.79
C SER A 188 15.62 -15.66 -1.08
N SER A 189 15.94 -14.74 -0.17
CA SER A 189 15.72 -13.30 -0.36
C SER A 189 16.65 -12.71 -1.43
N LEU A 190 17.91 -13.17 -1.47
CA LEU A 190 18.86 -12.77 -2.52
C LEU A 190 18.45 -13.28 -3.89
N VAL A 191 17.96 -14.54 -3.99
CA VAL A 191 17.39 -15.08 -5.24
C VAL A 191 16.20 -14.26 -5.71
N PHE A 192 15.30 -13.92 -4.79
CA PHE A 192 14.15 -13.06 -5.09
C PHE A 192 14.58 -11.68 -5.61
N ALA A 193 15.45 -11.00 -4.88
CA ALA A 193 15.89 -9.67 -5.24
C ALA A 193 16.65 -9.65 -6.57
N ARG A 194 17.49 -10.66 -6.83
CA ARG A 194 18.16 -10.83 -8.11
C ARG A 194 17.16 -11.00 -9.26
N LEU A 195 16.14 -11.87 -9.09
CA LEU A 195 15.09 -12.06 -10.08
C LEU A 195 14.37 -10.74 -10.39
N VAL A 196 13.96 -9.99 -9.37
CA VAL A 196 13.29 -8.69 -9.54
C VAL A 196 14.21 -7.68 -10.23
N ASN A 197 15.47 -7.60 -9.82
CA ASN A 197 16.44 -6.67 -10.38
C ASN A 197 16.75 -6.97 -11.86
N GLU A 198 17.10 -8.23 -12.17
CA GLU A 198 17.51 -8.65 -13.53
C GLU A 198 16.34 -8.75 -14.51
N SER A 199 15.13 -9.09 -14.04
CA SER A 199 13.97 -9.29 -14.93
C SER A 199 13.05 -8.08 -15.03
N LEU A 200 13.03 -7.20 -14.04
CA LEU A 200 12.09 -6.09 -13.98
C LEU A 200 12.79 -4.72 -13.94
N ILE A 201 13.71 -4.49 -12.98
CA ILE A 201 14.29 -3.16 -12.76
C ILE A 201 15.26 -2.79 -13.88
N ILE A 202 16.29 -3.60 -14.11
CA ILE A 202 17.33 -3.32 -15.13
C ILE A 202 16.74 -3.19 -16.55
N PRO A 203 15.85 -4.13 -17.00
CA PRO A 203 15.24 -4.01 -18.32
C PRO A 203 14.14 -2.95 -18.41
N GLY A 204 13.67 -2.38 -17.29
CA GLY A 204 12.53 -1.49 -17.26
C GLY A 204 11.19 -2.18 -17.57
N ASN A 205 11.06 -3.46 -17.22
CA ASN A 205 9.88 -4.27 -17.47
C ASN A 205 8.86 -4.07 -16.34
N GLY A 206 8.26 -2.89 -16.25
CA GLY A 206 7.26 -2.59 -15.24
C GLY A 206 7.40 -1.18 -14.69
N ARG A 207 6.71 -0.95 -13.57
CA ARG A 207 6.69 0.34 -12.89
C ARG A 207 7.76 0.44 -11.79
N ILE A 208 8.33 -0.69 -11.37
CA ILE A 208 9.23 -0.80 -10.22
C ILE A 208 10.52 0.00 -10.43
N LYS A 209 10.80 0.90 -9.49
CA LYS A 209 11.94 1.81 -9.51
C LYS A 209 13.09 1.30 -8.65
N GLY A 210 12.80 0.47 -7.64
CA GLY A 210 13.82 -0.04 -6.74
C GLY A 210 13.32 -1.15 -5.80
N LEU A 211 14.29 -1.96 -5.39
CA LEU A 211 14.14 -2.94 -4.31
C LEU A 211 15.21 -2.65 -3.26
N HIS A 212 14.79 -2.50 -2.01
CA HIS A 212 15.66 -2.20 -0.88
C HIS A 212 15.50 -3.26 0.21
N PHE A 213 16.61 -3.77 0.71
CA PHE A 213 16.58 -4.70 1.83
C PHE A 213 16.39 -3.97 3.16
N VAL A 214 15.71 -4.61 4.11
CA VAL A 214 15.59 -4.12 5.49
C VAL A 214 15.89 -5.25 6.47
N TRP A 215 16.88 -5.06 7.32
CA TRP A 215 17.19 -5.98 8.40
C TRP A 215 16.04 -6.01 9.40
N ASN A 216 15.45 -7.19 9.59
CA ASN A 216 14.33 -7.43 10.51
C ASN A 216 14.67 -8.49 11.55
N MET A 217 14.05 -8.41 12.71
CA MET A 217 14.25 -9.36 13.82
C MET A 217 15.69 -9.46 14.28
N VAL A 218 16.45 -8.35 14.22
CA VAL A 218 17.86 -8.32 14.61
C VAL A 218 17.98 -8.47 16.13
N ASP A 219 18.74 -9.48 16.58
CA ASP A 219 19.11 -9.62 17.99
C ASP A 219 20.38 -8.81 18.26
N GLY A 220 20.31 -7.76 19.07
CA GLY A 220 21.46 -6.92 19.41
C GLY A 220 22.59 -7.64 20.15
N ARG A 221 22.39 -8.91 20.52
CA ARG A 221 23.43 -9.77 21.11
C ARG A 221 24.19 -10.59 20.07
N GLU A 222 23.67 -10.67 18.83
CA GLU A 222 24.33 -11.36 17.74
C GLU A 222 25.54 -10.58 17.25
N LYS A 223 26.59 -11.33 16.84
CA LYS A 223 27.82 -10.72 16.36
C LYS A 223 27.61 -9.99 15.03
N THR A 224 28.00 -8.75 14.98
CA THR A 224 27.96 -7.83 13.82
C THR A 224 28.53 -8.41 12.52
N ARG A 225 29.52 -9.31 12.61
CA ARG A 225 30.23 -9.86 11.44
C ARG A 225 29.33 -10.55 10.42
N LEU A 226 28.23 -11.19 10.84
CA LEU A 226 27.30 -11.86 9.92
C LEU A 226 26.57 -10.82 9.06
N TYR A 227 26.09 -9.75 9.67
CA TYR A 227 25.41 -8.65 8.98
C TYR A 227 26.35 -7.95 8.00
N GLU A 228 27.59 -7.64 8.40
CA GLU A 228 28.61 -7.02 7.54
C GLU A 228 28.92 -7.87 6.29
N VAL A 229 28.96 -9.19 6.43
CA VAL A 229 29.20 -10.10 5.30
C VAL A 229 28.05 -10.04 4.31
N TYR A 230 26.80 -10.10 4.80
CA TYR A 230 25.64 -10.03 3.92
C TYR A 230 25.45 -8.66 3.29
N ASP A 231 25.70 -7.57 4.02
CA ASP A 231 25.67 -6.21 3.46
C ASP A 231 26.66 -6.05 2.30
N LYS A 232 27.86 -6.62 2.43
CA LYS A 232 28.85 -6.65 1.32
C LYS A 232 28.33 -7.44 0.12
N ILE A 233 27.74 -8.62 0.34
CA ILE A 233 27.18 -9.43 -0.75
C ILE A 233 26.04 -8.68 -1.46
N ILE A 234 25.17 -8.03 -0.71
CA ILE A 234 24.06 -7.22 -1.26
C ILE A 234 24.62 -6.05 -2.08
N ALA A 235 25.63 -5.35 -1.57
CA ALA A 235 26.29 -4.25 -2.27
C ALA A 235 27.01 -4.71 -3.54
N GLU A 236 27.69 -5.87 -3.52
CA GLU A 236 28.31 -6.49 -4.70
C GLU A 236 27.29 -6.84 -5.79
N LEU A 237 26.05 -7.12 -5.41
CA LEU A 237 24.93 -7.34 -6.34
C LEU A 237 24.30 -6.04 -6.84
N GLY A 238 24.83 -4.86 -6.46
CA GLY A 238 24.31 -3.55 -6.84
C GLY A 238 22.96 -3.22 -6.22
N MET A 239 22.68 -3.75 -5.02
CA MET A 239 21.44 -3.54 -4.29
C MET A 239 21.69 -2.80 -2.98
N ASP A 240 20.66 -2.14 -2.46
CA ASP A 240 20.72 -1.32 -1.26
C ASP A 240 20.10 -2.00 -0.05
N VAL A 241 20.68 -1.74 1.12
CA VAL A 241 20.13 -2.08 2.44
C VAL A 241 19.74 -0.79 3.14
N LEU A 242 18.56 -0.73 3.75
CA LEU A 242 18.16 0.41 4.56
C LEU A 242 19.08 0.57 5.78
N GLU A 243 19.32 1.80 6.18
CA GLU A 243 20.08 2.11 7.39
C GLU A 243 19.32 1.65 8.65
N THR A 244 17.98 1.69 8.59
CA THR A 244 17.11 1.30 9.69
C THR A 244 17.06 -0.21 9.86
N VAL A 245 17.39 -0.66 11.06
CA VAL A 245 17.36 -2.06 11.49
C VAL A 245 16.19 -2.28 12.45
N ILE A 246 15.36 -3.30 12.21
CA ILE A 246 14.22 -3.63 13.08
C ILE A 246 14.64 -4.69 14.10
N PRO A 247 14.56 -4.38 15.42
CA PRO A 247 15.01 -5.29 16.46
C PRO A 247 14.08 -6.47 16.65
N ASN A 248 14.61 -7.61 17.09
CA ASN A 248 13.81 -8.73 17.57
C ASN A 248 13.18 -8.38 18.93
N SER A 249 11.86 -8.27 18.96
CA SER A 249 11.17 -7.90 20.18
C SER A 249 9.76 -8.48 20.24
N MET A 250 9.35 -8.93 21.42
CA MET A 250 8.00 -9.41 21.70
C MET A 250 6.90 -8.37 21.45
N ARG A 251 7.24 -7.07 21.40
CA ARG A 251 6.27 -6.00 21.10
C ARG A 251 5.60 -6.17 19.75
N PHE A 252 6.31 -6.70 18.76
CA PHE A 252 5.76 -6.93 17.41
C PHE A 252 4.65 -7.98 17.37
N ARG A 253 4.47 -8.76 18.44
CA ARG A 253 3.41 -9.75 18.61
C ARG A 253 2.24 -9.25 19.46
N LYS A 254 2.29 -8.00 19.97
CA LYS A 254 1.22 -7.44 20.80
C LYS A 254 0.09 -6.92 19.94
N GLU A 255 -0.92 -7.76 19.81
CA GLU A 255 -2.24 -7.46 19.25
C GLU A 255 -3.26 -7.26 20.36
N GLY A 256 -4.45 -6.76 20.00
CA GLY A 256 -5.56 -6.69 20.97
C GLY A 256 -5.97 -8.08 21.43
N ASP A 257 -6.04 -8.27 22.73
CA ASP A 257 -6.59 -9.46 23.37
C ASP A 257 -7.90 -9.09 24.08
N ASP A 258 -8.91 -9.94 23.97
CA ASP A 258 -10.30 -9.66 24.38
C ASP A 258 -10.51 -9.31 25.86
N LYS A 259 -9.50 -9.45 26.71
CA LYS A 259 -9.67 -9.43 28.16
C LYS A 259 -8.94 -8.33 28.90
N GLU A 260 -7.97 -7.65 28.32
CA GLU A 260 -7.20 -6.63 29.02
C GLU A 260 -6.88 -5.43 28.11
N LEU A 261 -7.07 -4.21 28.66
CA LEU A 261 -6.60 -2.96 28.09
C LEU A 261 -5.06 -2.93 28.10
N ARG A 262 -4.44 -3.66 27.18
CA ARG A 262 -2.99 -3.61 26.98
C ARG A 262 -2.64 -2.62 25.90
N PRO A 263 -1.48 -1.94 25.99
CA PRO A 263 -1.00 -1.13 24.90
C PRO A 263 -0.92 -1.95 23.60
N LEU A 264 -1.63 -1.50 22.57
CA LEU A 264 -1.63 -2.13 21.26
C LEU A 264 -0.39 -1.68 20.49
N PHE A 265 0.33 -2.62 19.90
CA PHE A 265 1.43 -2.29 19.01
C PHE A 265 1.04 -2.52 17.56
N ARG A 266 0.47 -3.67 17.25
CA ARG A 266 0.02 -4.03 15.91
C ARG A 266 -1.51 -3.98 15.86
N SER A 267 -2.04 -2.96 15.21
CA SER A 267 -3.48 -2.76 14.99
C SER A 267 -3.70 -2.07 13.64
N THR A 268 -4.79 -2.39 13.01
CA THR A 268 -5.23 -1.75 11.77
C THR A 268 -6.09 -0.51 12.02
N VAL A 269 -6.58 -0.30 13.25
CA VAL A 269 -7.48 0.79 13.64
C VAL A 269 -6.79 1.85 14.47
N PHE A 270 -5.75 1.47 15.22
CA PHE A 270 -4.97 2.39 16.05
C PHE A 270 -3.53 2.52 15.57
N PRO A 271 -2.87 3.67 15.81
CA PRO A 271 -1.42 3.76 15.67
C PRO A 271 -0.72 2.86 16.68
N PRO A 272 0.53 2.47 16.44
CA PRO A 272 1.35 1.83 17.47
C PRO A 272 1.40 2.66 18.74
N ASP A 273 1.25 2.02 19.90
CA ASP A 273 1.28 2.70 21.19
C ASP A 273 2.56 3.51 21.40
N LYS A 274 2.43 4.71 21.95
CA LYS A 274 3.53 5.68 22.13
C LYS A 274 4.68 5.15 22.98
N THR A 275 4.42 4.21 23.88
CA THR A 275 5.46 3.61 24.74
C THR A 275 6.13 2.45 24.05
N LEU A 276 5.38 1.65 23.30
CA LEU A 276 5.89 0.47 22.58
C LEU A 276 6.66 0.83 21.32
N ILE A 277 6.37 1.97 20.68
CA ILE A 277 7.08 2.41 19.48
C ILE A 277 8.54 2.82 19.75
N ARG A 278 8.83 3.27 20.99
CA ARG A 278 10.20 3.64 21.37
C ARG A 278 11.13 2.44 21.30
N GLY A 279 12.20 2.55 20.52
CA GLY A 279 13.19 1.47 20.30
C GLY A 279 12.61 0.29 19.48
N SER A 280 11.54 0.50 18.74
CA SER A 280 11.07 -0.44 17.71
C SER A 280 11.66 -0.16 16.34
N ASN A 281 12.17 1.05 16.15
CA ASN A 281 12.66 1.62 14.90
C ASN A 281 11.62 1.69 13.77
N ILE A 282 10.32 1.55 14.09
CA ILE A 282 9.24 1.69 13.10
C ILE A 282 9.10 3.12 12.60
N ARG A 283 9.35 4.11 13.47
CA ARG A 283 9.37 5.52 13.07
C ARG A 283 10.49 5.77 12.06
N GLU A 284 11.69 5.35 12.41
CA GLU A 284 12.90 5.49 11.61
C GLU A 284 12.73 4.79 10.25
N LEU A 285 12.23 3.55 10.23
CA LEU A 285 11.88 2.82 9.01
C LEU A 285 10.89 3.61 8.16
N THR A 286 9.84 4.14 8.79
CA THR A 286 8.81 4.88 8.06
C THR A 286 9.35 6.15 7.44
N ASP A 287 10.23 6.88 8.17
CA ASP A 287 10.86 8.11 7.69
C ASP A 287 11.82 7.81 6.53
N GLU A 288 12.59 6.73 6.59
CA GLU A 288 13.48 6.28 5.53
C GLU A 288 12.70 5.84 4.28
N VAL A 289 11.63 5.06 4.45
CA VAL A 289 10.71 4.68 3.36
C VAL A 289 10.15 5.92 2.67
N LEU A 290 9.64 6.92 3.42
CA LEU A 290 9.13 8.18 2.85
C LEU A 290 10.20 8.94 2.06
N GLY A 291 11.44 8.96 2.53
CA GLY A 291 12.57 9.58 1.83
C GLY A 291 12.84 8.93 0.47
N ILE A 292 12.69 7.61 0.38
CA ILE A 292 12.89 6.85 -0.87
C ILE A 292 11.74 7.06 -1.84
N ILE A 293 10.49 6.94 -1.38
CA ILE A 293 9.32 7.01 -2.25
C ILE A 293 8.93 8.45 -2.64
N LYS A 294 9.48 9.45 -1.96
CA LYS A 294 9.29 10.89 -2.21
C LYS A 294 7.81 11.30 -2.20
N VAL A 295 7.13 11.00 -1.09
CA VAL A 295 5.74 11.39 -0.81
C VAL A 295 5.70 12.45 0.29
#